data_aad5ea0dc6fcb407fe641077e1a3b8c5
#
_entry.id   aad5ea0dc6fcb407fe641077e1a3b8c5
#
_cell.length_a   1.000
_cell.length_b   1.000
_cell.length_c   1.000
_cell.angle_alpha   90.00
_cell.angle_beta   90.00
_cell.angle_gamma   90.00
#
_symmetry.space_group_name_H-M   'P 1'
#
loop_
_entity.id
_entity.type
_entity.pdbx_description
1 polymer ?
#
loop_
_entity_poly.entity_id
_entity_poly.type
_entity_poly.pdbx_seq_one_letter_code
_entity_poly.pdbx_strand_id
1 'polypeptide(L)'
;MFYGLATNKVRVPGFKFTHSLTDIETLNQKAIGESFYDVTAISFHAYPYLQDNYALMACGGSVGEGYGPMIVASRPFTLDNIKRARVAVPGELTTAYLALKLFAPEVETAVVPFDRIIPEVLAGNFEAGLIIHEGQLTYSHSGLHKVLDLGQWWREETGLPLPLGGNAIRRSLGEETMRIVTQALRDSIQHGLEHREEALAYAMQFARDLDPDLANKFVGMYVNERTLNYGEDGREAIRRLLALGHERGIIPHPVKVDFVG
;
A
#
# COMPACT_ATOMS: atom_id res chain seq x y z
N MET A 1 5.73 9.98 -6.65
CA MET A 1 6.17 10.45 -5.32
C MET A 1 7.64 10.90 -5.28
N PHE A 2 8.60 10.05 -5.59
CA PHE A 2 10.04 10.31 -5.36
C PHE A 2 10.76 11.01 -6.52
N TYR A 3 10.06 11.36 -7.60
CA TYR A 3 10.65 11.96 -8.80
C TYR A 3 11.49 13.20 -8.50
N GLY A 4 10.96 14.16 -7.72
CA GLY A 4 11.67 15.40 -7.39
C GLY A 4 12.98 15.16 -6.65
N LEU A 5 13.02 14.25 -5.68
CA LEU A 5 14.23 13.88 -4.93
C LEU A 5 15.19 13.06 -5.79
N ALA A 6 14.69 12.06 -6.52
CA ALA A 6 15.51 11.17 -7.33
C ALA A 6 16.25 11.87 -8.48
N THR A 7 15.63 12.91 -9.03
CA THR A 7 16.20 13.70 -10.13
C THR A 7 16.88 15.01 -9.69
N ASN A 8 17.03 15.22 -8.37
CA ASN A 8 17.57 16.46 -7.78
C ASN A 8 16.82 17.75 -8.17
N LYS A 9 15.54 17.65 -8.56
CA LYS A 9 14.64 18.79 -8.75
C LYS A 9 14.25 19.40 -7.40
N VAL A 10 14.13 18.56 -6.38
CA VAL A 10 14.00 18.96 -4.98
C VAL A 10 15.30 18.63 -4.26
N ARG A 11 15.89 19.63 -3.60
CA ARG A 11 17.16 19.51 -2.90
C ARG A 11 17.03 20.03 -1.47
N VAL A 12 17.64 19.32 -0.54
CA VAL A 12 17.75 19.74 0.85
C VAL A 12 19.24 19.91 1.19
N PRO A 13 19.69 21.11 1.54
CA PRO A 13 21.10 21.33 1.93
C PRO A 13 21.52 20.39 3.05
N GLY A 14 22.68 19.76 2.89
CA GLY A 14 23.21 18.80 3.89
C GLY A 14 22.66 17.38 3.80
N PHE A 15 21.70 17.10 2.91
CA PHE A 15 21.13 15.76 2.72
C PHE A 15 21.43 15.20 1.32
N LYS A 16 21.69 13.89 1.29
CA LYS A 16 21.78 13.11 0.07
C LYS A 16 20.77 11.97 0.15
N PHE A 17 19.87 11.89 -0.83
CA PHE A 17 18.87 10.82 -0.91
C PHE A 17 19.35 9.72 -1.84
N THR A 18 19.28 8.47 -1.37
CA THR A 18 19.52 7.26 -2.16
C THR A 18 18.25 6.42 -2.15
N HIS A 19 17.91 5.84 -3.30
CA HIS A 19 16.68 5.08 -3.47
C HIS A 19 16.96 3.60 -3.66
N SER A 20 16.17 2.77 -2.98
CA SER A 20 16.12 1.32 -3.18
C SER A 20 14.70 0.93 -3.57
N LEU A 21 14.56 0.20 -4.68
CA LEU A 21 13.26 -0.24 -5.18
C LEU A 21 13.11 -1.73 -4.95
N THR A 22 12.06 -2.11 -4.22
CA THR A 22 11.67 -3.50 -4.01
C THR A 22 10.16 -3.55 -3.73
N ASP A 23 9.58 -4.76 -3.69
CA ASP A 23 8.18 -4.95 -3.38
C ASP A 23 7.84 -4.59 -1.92
N ILE A 24 6.55 -4.33 -1.67
CA ILE A 24 6.09 -3.80 -0.39
C ILE A 24 6.23 -4.82 0.76
N GLU A 25 6.05 -6.11 0.50
CA GLU A 25 6.21 -7.13 1.55
C GLU A 25 7.68 -7.24 1.98
N THR A 26 8.61 -7.21 1.03
CA THR A 26 10.05 -7.16 1.33
C THR A 26 10.42 -5.90 2.13
N LEU A 27 9.83 -4.72 1.80
CA LEU A 27 10.04 -3.50 2.59
C LEU A 27 9.51 -3.64 4.01
N ASN A 28 8.30 -4.18 4.19
CA ASN A 28 7.72 -4.45 5.50
C ASN A 28 8.63 -5.34 6.35
N GLN A 29 9.10 -6.46 5.79
CA GLN A 29 9.98 -7.41 6.47
C GLN A 29 11.32 -6.79 6.88
N LYS A 30 11.97 -6.03 5.99
CA LYS A 30 13.23 -5.34 6.29
C LYS A 30 13.07 -4.26 7.35
N ALA A 31 11.95 -3.55 7.34
CA ALA A 31 11.68 -2.52 8.33
C ALA A 31 11.50 -3.13 9.73
N ILE A 32 10.81 -4.27 9.83
CA ILE A 32 10.57 -4.98 11.11
C ILE A 32 11.88 -5.60 11.62
N GLY A 33 12.62 -6.32 10.77
CA GLY A 33 13.78 -7.10 11.20
C GLY A 33 15.00 -6.24 11.52
N GLU A 34 15.33 -5.30 10.66
CA GLU A 34 16.64 -4.63 10.69
C GLU A 34 16.55 -3.11 10.88
N SER A 35 15.36 -2.52 10.80
CA SER A 35 15.18 -1.05 10.71
C SER A 35 16.12 -0.41 9.69
N PHE A 36 16.30 -1.11 8.54
CA PHE A 36 17.39 -0.91 7.59
C PHE A 36 17.37 0.46 6.90
N TYR A 37 16.17 0.94 6.58
CA TYR A 37 16.02 2.21 5.86
C TYR A 37 15.74 3.37 6.82
N ASP A 38 16.27 4.56 6.50
CA ASP A 38 15.92 5.81 7.20
C ASP A 38 14.47 6.20 6.92
N VAL A 39 14.02 6.01 5.68
CA VAL A 39 12.64 6.16 5.23
C VAL A 39 12.26 4.93 4.42
N THR A 40 11.10 4.38 4.67
CA THR A 40 10.59 3.22 3.92
C THR A 40 9.11 3.36 3.65
N ALA A 41 8.67 2.90 2.47
CA ALA A 41 7.27 2.62 2.26
C ALA A 41 6.88 1.39 3.10
N ILE A 42 5.69 1.43 3.67
CA ILE A 42 5.11 0.32 4.46
C ILE A 42 3.63 0.14 4.14
N SER A 43 3.15 -1.07 4.31
CA SER A 43 1.72 -1.31 4.49
C SER A 43 1.29 -0.86 5.89
N PHE A 44 0.09 -0.29 6.04
CA PHE A 44 -0.36 0.11 7.39
C PHE A 44 -0.48 -1.10 8.33
N HIS A 45 -0.78 -2.30 7.83
CA HIS A 45 -0.76 -3.53 8.65
C HIS A 45 0.62 -3.84 9.27
N ALA A 46 1.71 -3.43 8.64
CA ALA A 46 3.05 -3.61 9.18
C ALA A 46 3.38 -2.61 10.30
N TYR A 47 2.72 -1.44 10.33
CA TYR A 47 3.06 -0.36 11.26
C TYR A 47 3.02 -0.75 12.75
N PRO A 48 2.07 -1.55 13.24
CA PRO A 48 2.07 -2.05 14.63
C PRO A 48 3.41 -2.64 15.07
N TYR A 49 4.06 -3.37 14.18
CA TYR A 49 5.35 -4.04 14.45
C TYR A 49 6.56 -3.10 14.33
N LEU A 50 6.33 -1.87 13.87
CA LEU A 50 7.37 -0.86 13.61
C LEU A 50 7.28 0.36 14.52
N GLN A 51 6.16 0.59 15.19
CA GLN A 51 5.81 1.85 15.85
C GLN A 51 6.83 2.35 16.86
N ASP A 52 7.63 1.46 17.44
CA ASP A 52 8.68 1.84 18.39
C ASP A 52 9.91 2.43 17.70
N ASN A 53 10.21 1.98 16.48
CA ASN A 53 11.37 2.40 15.70
C ASN A 53 11.06 3.44 14.63
N TYR A 54 9.81 3.50 14.15
CA TYR A 54 9.37 4.39 13.08
C TYR A 54 8.15 5.21 13.47
N ALA A 55 8.07 6.41 12.93
CA ALA A 55 6.87 7.24 12.91
C ALA A 55 6.29 7.28 11.49
N LEU A 56 4.98 7.46 11.34
CA LEU A 56 4.38 7.70 10.04
C LEU A 56 4.68 9.11 9.56
N MET A 57 5.06 9.25 8.30
CA MET A 57 5.16 10.57 7.68
C MET A 57 3.75 11.08 7.35
N ALA A 58 3.50 12.38 7.53
CA ALA A 58 2.18 12.99 7.28
C ALA A 58 1.87 13.17 5.78
N CYS A 59 2.71 12.62 4.90
CA CYS A 59 2.55 12.58 3.44
C CYS A 59 3.10 11.27 2.88
N GLY A 60 2.86 11.03 1.59
CA GLY A 60 3.37 9.85 0.89
C GLY A 60 2.49 8.61 1.05
N GLY A 61 1.25 8.79 1.48
CA GLY A 61 0.30 7.68 1.60
C GLY A 61 -0.44 7.34 0.32
N SER A 62 -0.88 6.10 0.26
CA SER A 62 -1.82 5.59 -0.74
C SER A 62 -3.13 5.22 -0.05
N VAL A 63 -4.23 5.79 -0.55
CA VAL A 63 -5.56 5.64 0.02
C VAL A 63 -6.54 5.32 -1.11
N GLY A 64 -7.35 4.29 -0.94
CA GLY A 64 -8.38 3.88 -1.91
C GLY A 64 -9.71 4.57 -1.63
N GLU A 65 -10.17 5.39 -2.55
CA GLU A 65 -11.44 6.13 -2.51
C GLU A 65 -12.61 5.28 -3.05
N GLY A 66 -13.01 4.23 -2.32
CA GLY A 66 -14.03 3.27 -2.76
C GLY A 66 -13.52 2.26 -3.80
N TYR A 67 -12.22 2.06 -3.85
CA TYR A 67 -11.52 1.00 -4.58
C TYR A 67 -10.32 0.54 -3.75
N GLY A 68 -9.83 -0.67 -4.01
CA GLY A 68 -8.70 -1.20 -3.26
C GLY A 68 -8.23 -2.56 -3.77
N PRO A 69 -7.57 -3.34 -2.93
CA PRO A 69 -7.23 -4.72 -3.22
C PRO A 69 -8.47 -5.53 -3.62
N MET A 70 -8.32 -6.37 -4.63
CA MET A 70 -9.44 -7.14 -5.17
C MET A 70 -9.23 -8.63 -4.97
N ILE A 71 -10.31 -9.34 -4.63
CA ILE A 71 -10.37 -10.78 -4.69
C ILE A 71 -10.85 -11.15 -6.10
N VAL A 72 -10.07 -11.97 -6.78
CA VAL A 72 -10.37 -12.48 -8.13
C VAL A 72 -10.37 -14.00 -8.15
N ALA A 73 -11.14 -14.59 -9.06
CA ALA A 73 -11.20 -16.05 -9.27
C ALA A 73 -11.28 -16.38 -10.76
N SER A 74 -10.89 -17.61 -11.16
CA SER A 74 -10.95 -18.09 -12.54
C SER A 74 -12.36 -18.44 -13.02
N ARG A 75 -13.34 -18.46 -12.14
CA ARG A 75 -14.76 -18.73 -12.40
C ARG A 75 -15.63 -17.82 -11.55
N PRO A 76 -16.92 -17.65 -11.87
CA PRO A 76 -17.87 -16.96 -11.01
C PRO A 76 -17.87 -17.54 -9.59
N PHE A 77 -17.75 -16.66 -8.61
CA PHE A 77 -17.53 -17.01 -7.20
C PHE A 77 -18.42 -16.13 -6.34
N THR A 78 -19.09 -16.72 -5.33
CA THR A 78 -19.92 -15.96 -4.38
C THR A 78 -19.07 -15.52 -3.18
N LEU A 79 -19.55 -14.53 -2.43
CA LEU A 79 -18.89 -14.09 -1.21
C LEU A 79 -18.77 -15.22 -0.16
N ASP A 80 -19.76 -16.10 -0.09
CA ASP A 80 -19.70 -17.26 0.82
C ASP A 80 -18.66 -18.29 0.40
N ASN A 81 -18.34 -18.38 -0.88
CA ASN A 81 -17.27 -19.25 -1.35
C ASN A 81 -15.89 -18.76 -0.88
N ILE A 82 -15.68 -17.45 -0.70
CA ILE A 82 -14.41 -16.89 -0.22
C ILE A 82 -14.05 -17.49 1.14
N LYS A 83 -15.02 -17.61 2.05
CA LYS A 83 -14.82 -18.14 3.42
C LYS A 83 -14.29 -19.58 3.46
N ARG A 84 -14.46 -20.32 2.36
CA ARG A 84 -14.05 -21.73 2.24
C ARG A 84 -12.94 -21.94 1.22
N ALA A 85 -12.51 -20.86 0.55
CA ALA A 85 -11.49 -20.90 -0.47
C ALA A 85 -10.10 -20.85 0.15
N ARG A 86 -9.14 -21.43 -0.55
CA ARG A 86 -7.73 -21.16 -0.32
C ARG A 86 -7.30 -20.00 -1.23
N VAL A 87 -6.99 -18.86 -0.62
CA VAL A 87 -6.71 -17.59 -1.31
C VAL A 87 -5.22 -17.33 -1.35
N ALA A 88 -4.67 -17.13 -2.56
CA ALA A 88 -3.30 -16.63 -2.73
C ALA A 88 -3.22 -15.17 -2.31
N VAL A 89 -2.28 -14.82 -1.42
CA VAL A 89 -2.11 -13.45 -0.88
C VAL A 89 -0.69 -12.95 -1.11
N PRO A 90 -0.47 -11.63 -1.32
CA PRO A 90 0.84 -11.08 -1.64
C PRO A 90 1.81 -11.00 -0.44
N GLY A 91 1.31 -11.16 0.77
CA GLY A 91 2.08 -11.10 2.01
C GLY A 91 1.18 -10.85 3.22
N GLU A 92 1.52 -11.45 4.35
CA GLU A 92 0.72 -11.36 5.59
C GLU A 92 0.82 -10.00 6.29
N LEU A 93 1.85 -9.22 5.99
CA LEU A 93 2.01 -7.87 6.53
C LEU A 93 1.38 -6.79 5.64
N THR A 94 0.80 -7.16 4.49
CA THR A 94 0.12 -6.21 3.62
C THR A 94 -1.21 -5.73 4.21
N THR A 95 -1.57 -4.49 3.98
CA THR A 95 -2.91 -3.98 4.35
C THR A 95 -4.02 -4.72 3.60
N ALA A 96 -3.73 -5.22 2.40
CA ALA A 96 -4.64 -6.07 1.65
C ALA A 96 -5.01 -7.34 2.43
N TYR A 97 -4.01 -8.00 3.04
CA TYR A 97 -4.23 -9.14 3.90
C TYR A 97 -5.07 -8.79 5.14
N LEU A 98 -4.75 -7.69 5.82
CA LEU A 98 -5.55 -7.23 6.97
C LEU A 98 -7.02 -7.01 6.58
N ALA A 99 -7.27 -6.32 5.45
CA ALA A 99 -8.63 -6.08 4.96
C ALA A 99 -9.35 -7.40 4.61
N LEU A 100 -8.64 -8.36 3.99
CA LEU A 100 -9.19 -9.69 3.72
C LEU A 100 -9.57 -10.42 5.02
N LYS A 101 -8.70 -10.40 6.03
CA LYS A 101 -8.95 -11.05 7.32
C LYS A 101 -10.04 -10.37 8.14
N LEU A 102 -10.22 -9.05 8.00
CA LEU A 102 -11.37 -8.34 8.58
C LEU A 102 -12.69 -8.73 7.90
N PHE A 103 -12.68 -8.92 6.58
CA PHE A 103 -13.83 -9.37 5.81
C PHE A 103 -14.17 -10.86 6.05
N ALA A 104 -13.17 -11.71 5.99
CA ALA A 104 -13.30 -13.18 6.11
C ALA A 104 -12.24 -13.74 7.07
N PRO A 105 -12.46 -13.69 8.40
CA PRO A 105 -11.45 -14.08 9.40
C PRO A 105 -10.92 -15.50 9.25
N GLU A 106 -11.79 -16.45 8.89
CA GLU A 106 -11.48 -17.88 8.80
C GLU A 106 -10.93 -18.32 7.43
N VAL A 107 -10.78 -17.39 6.47
CA VAL A 107 -10.30 -17.74 5.13
C VAL A 107 -8.90 -18.34 5.19
N GLU A 108 -8.72 -19.47 4.51
CA GLU A 108 -7.38 -20.08 4.35
C GLU A 108 -6.57 -19.26 3.35
N THR A 109 -5.35 -18.92 3.71
CA THR A 109 -4.47 -18.11 2.87
C THR A 109 -3.10 -18.77 2.71
N ALA A 110 -2.45 -18.51 1.56
CA ALA A 110 -1.05 -18.83 1.36
C ALA A 110 -0.34 -17.67 0.67
N VAL A 111 0.86 -17.34 1.15
CA VAL A 111 1.67 -16.27 0.57
C VAL A 111 2.24 -16.72 -0.77
N VAL A 112 2.04 -15.88 -1.77
CA VAL A 112 2.55 -16.07 -3.16
C VAL A 112 3.14 -14.73 -3.60
N PRO A 113 4.28 -14.69 -4.29
CA PRO A 113 4.80 -13.47 -4.88
C PRO A 113 3.71 -12.77 -5.69
N PHE A 114 3.56 -11.45 -5.51
CA PHE A 114 2.41 -10.70 -6.04
C PHE A 114 2.21 -10.86 -7.54
N ASP A 115 3.30 -10.96 -8.31
CA ASP A 115 3.30 -11.17 -9.76
C ASP A 115 2.93 -12.60 -10.19
N ARG A 116 2.90 -13.54 -9.25
CA ARG A 116 2.52 -14.94 -9.47
C ARG A 116 1.06 -15.25 -9.12
N ILE A 117 0.38 -14.37 -8.39
CA ILE A 117 -0.99 -14.63 -7.92
C ILE A 117 -1.95 -14.90 -9.08
N ILE A 118 -1.98 -14.05 -10.10
CA ILE A 118 -2.84 -14.25 -11.28
C ILE A 118 -2.50 -15.58 -12.01
N PRO A 119 -1.23 -15.87 -12.36
CA PRO A 119 -0.86 -17.18 -12.93
C PRO A 119 -1.28 -18.38 -12.08
N GLU A 120 -1.12 -18.32 -10.76
CA GLU A 120 -1.45 -19.43 -9.86
C GLU A 120 -2.97 -19.70 -9.77
N VAL A 121 -3.79 -18.63 -9.80
CA VAL A 121 -5.25 -18.76 -9.85
C VAL A 121 -5.71 -19.31 -11.20
N LEU A 122 -5.12 -18.86 -12.32
CA LEU A 122 -5.42 -19.39 -13.66
C LEU A 122 -5.02 -20.84 -13.82
N ALA A 123 -3.91 -21.27 -13.19
CA ALA A 123 -3.47 -22.65 -13.18
C ALA A 123 -4.35 -23.57 -12.28
N GLY A 124 -5.27 -23.00 -11.50
CA GLY A 124 -6.14 -23.74 -10.59
C GLY A 124 -5.45 -24.19 -9.30
N ASN A 125 -4.26 -23.66 -8.99
CA ASN A 125 -3.54 -23.95 -7.75
C ASN A 125 -4.18 -23.27 -6.52
N PHE A 126 -4.98 -22.22 -6.77
CA PHE A 126 -5.80 -21.53 -5.79
C PHE A 126 -7.19 -21.25 -6.36
N GLU A 127 -8.21 -21.30 -5.50
CA GLU A 127 -9.58 -20.97 -5.90
C GLU A 127 -9.76 -19.46 -6.17
N ALA A 128 -9.01 -18.63 -5.42
CA ALA A 128 -9.04 -17.17 -5.57
C ALA A 128 -7.66 -16.56 -5.25
N GLY A 129 -7.48 -15.31 -5.65
CA GLY A 129 -6.29 -14.54 -5.39
C GLY A 129 -6.61 -13.11 -4.95
N LEU A 130 -5.83 -12.62 -3.99
CA LEU A 130 -5.89 -11.24 -3.53
C LEU A 130 -4.87 -10.42 -4.32
N ILE A 131 -5.34 -9.61 -5.26
CA ILE A 131 -4.47 -8.79 -6.10
C ILE A 131 -4.36 -7.36 -5.60
N ILE A 132 -3.15 -6.87 -5.66
CA ILE A 132 -2.73 -5.49 -5.45
C ILE A 132 -2.01 -5.02 -6.72
N HIS A 133 -1.59 -3.77 -6.80
CA HIS A 133 -0.88 -3.21 -7.95
C HIS A 133 -1.72 -3.16 -9.24
N GLU A 134 -1.04 -3.05 -10.38
CA GLU A 134 -1.63 -2.91 -11.72
C GLU A 134 -2.53 -4.09 -12.14
N GLY A 135 -2.37 -5.25 -11.51
CA GLY A 135 -3.27 -6.38 -11.68
C GLY A 135 -4.75 -6.04 -11.45
N GLN A 136 -5.03 -5.02 -10.63
CA GLN A 136 -6.38 -4.50 -10.41
C GLN A 136 -7.01 -3.90 -11.69
N LEU A 137 -6.22 -3.47 -12.65
CA LEU A 137 -6.69 -2.93 -13.93
C LEU A 137 -6.65 -3.96 -15.06
N THR A 138 -5.88 -5.05 -14.90
CA THR A 138 -5.61 -6.01 -15.99
C THR A 138 -6.22 -7.39 -15.79
N TYR A 139 -6.70 -7.74 -14.58
CA TYR A 139 -7.22 -9.08 -14.26
C TYR A 139 -8.29 -9.58 -15.25
N SER A 140 -9.16 -8.67 -15.75
CA SER A 140 -10.23 -9.04 -16.69
C SER A 140 -9.70 -9.46 -18.06
N HIS A 141 -8.56 -8.93 -18.49
CA HIS A 141 -7.89 -9.33 -19.74
C HIS A 141 -7.31 -10.75 -19.63
N SER A 142 -7.08 -11.23 -18.42
CA SER A 142 -6.61 -12.60 -18.16
C SER A 142 -7.76 -13.61 -17.99
N GLY A 143 -9.02 -13.19 -18.16
CA GLY A 143 -10.18 -14.07 -18.00
C GLY A 143 -10.60 -14.31 -16.55
N LEU A 144 -10.03 -13.53 -15.60
CA LEU A 144 -10.44 -13.60 -14.20
C LEU A 144 -11.70 -12.76 -13.95
N HIS A 145 -12.47 -13.18 -12.96
CA HIS A 145 -13.66 -12.51 -12.47
C HIS A 145 -13.37 -11.82 -11.13
N LYS A 146 -13.79 -10.55 -11.02
CA LYS A 146 -13.78 -9.87 -9.73
C LYS A 146 -14.86 -10.47 -8.82
N VAL A 147 -14.46 -10.92 -7.65
CA VAL A 147 -15.37 -11.45 -6.62
C VAL A 147 -15.73 -10.35 -5.65
N LEU A 148 -14.74 -9.59 -5.18
CA LEU A 148 -14.92 -8.51 -4.22
C LEU A 148 -13.84 -7.44 -4.41
N ASP A 149 -14.21 -6.18 -4.25
CA ASP A 149 -13.29 -5.06 -4.05
C ASP A 149 -13.30 -4.71 -2.55
N LEU A 150 -12.16 -4.91 -1.87
CA LEU A 150 -12.06 -4.67 -0.43
C LEU A 150 -12.09 -3.18 -0.08
N GLY A 151 -11.74 -2.29 -1.02
CA GLY A 151 -11.88 -0.85 -0.81
C GLY A 151 -13.33 -0.39 -0.85
N GLN A 152 -14.13 -0.97 -1.79
CA GLN A 152 -15.57 -0.73 -1.84
C GLN A 152 -16.24 -1.28 -0.56
N TRP A 153 -15.97 -2.52 -0.19
CA TRP A 153 -16.50 -3.14 1.04
C TRP A 153 -16.18 -2.29 2.27
N TRP A 154 -14.92 -1.86 2.43
CA TRP A 154 -14.49 -1.04 3.56
C TRP A 154 -15.25 0.27 3.65
N ARG A 155 -15.46 0.93 2.50
CA ARG A 155 -16.22 2.18 2.44
C ARG A 155 -17.69 1.98 2.81
N GLU A 156 -18.31 0.89 2.39
CA GLU A 156 -19.68 0.53 2.74
C GLU A 156 -19.83 0.26 4.25
N GLU A 157 -18.84 -0.43 4.86
CA GLU A 157 -18.86 -0.75 6.29
C GLU A 157 -18.53 0.42 7.22
N THR A 158 -17.65 1.34 6.78
CA THR A 158 -17.09 2.36 7.68
C THR A 158 -17.38 3.80 7.28
N GLY A 159 -17.79 4.03 6.04
CA GLY A 159 -17.90 5.37 5.46
C GLY A 159 -16.54 6.03 5.14
N LEU A 160 -15.42 5.38 5.47
CA LEU A 160 -14.06 5.89 5.34
C LEU A 160 -13.35 5.34 4.10
N PRO A 161 -12.35 6.05 3.54
CA PRO A 161 -11.51 5.50 2.50
C PRO A 161 -10.62 4.37 3.06
N LEU A 162 -10.21 3.40 2.22
CA LEU A 162 -9.32 2.32 2.67
C LEU A 162 -7.86 2.79 2.65
N PRO A 163 -7.19 2.93 3.80
CA PRO A 163 -5.76 3.23 3.81
C PRO A 163 -4.98 1.98 3.42
N LEU A 164 -4.04 2.10 2.48
CA LEU A 164 -3.31 0.95 1.93
C LEU A 164 -1.86 0.91 2.44
N GLY A 165 -1.15 2.01 2.30
CA GLY A 165 0.22 2.14 2.74
C GLY A 165 0.64 3.59 2.87
N GLY A 166 1.76 3.79 3.51
CA GLY A 166 2.35 5.10 3.73
C GLY A 166 3.87 5.03 3.76
N ASN A 167 4.49 6.16 4.04
CA ASN A 167 5.91 6.18 4.33
C ASN A 167 6.13 6.31 5.84
N ALA A 168 7.11 5.57 6.34
CA ALA A 168 7.55 5.62 7.72
C ALA A 168 9.00 6.12 7.78
N ILE A 169 9.31 6.90 8.81
CA ILE A 169 10.62 7.49 9.03
C ILE A 169 11.19 7.03 10.38
N ARG A 170 12.47 6.67 10.39
CA ARG A 170 13.14 6.12 11.57
C ARG A 170 13.30 7.17 12.67
N ARG A 171 12.81 6.86 13.88
CA ARG A 171 12.81 7.77 15.04
C ARG A 171 14.19 8.17 15.50
N SER A 172 15.20 7.28 15.34
CA SER A 172 16.58 7.56 15.75
C SER A 172 17.26 8.70 14.96
N LEU A 173 16.64 9.20 13.87
CA LEU A 173 17.10 10.39 13.16
C LEU A 173 16.85 11.69 13.95
N GLY A 174 16.01 11.67 14.97
CA GLY A 174 15.62 12.84 15.75
C GLY A 174 14.55 13.70 15.08
N GLU A 175 13.79 14.46 15.89
CA GLU A 175 12.60 15.20 15.44
C GLU A 175 12.89 16.20 14.32
N GLU A 176 13.98 16.94 14.41
CA GLU A 176 14.35 17.95 13.42
C GLU A 176 14.61 17.31 12.05
N THR A 177 15.43 16.25 12.01
CA THR A 177 15.71 15.51 10.78
C THR A 177 14.43 14.88 10.20
N MET A 178 13.61 14.28 11.05
CA MET A 178 12.34 13.69 10.60
C MET A 178 11.43 14.74 9.95
N ARG A 179 11.32 15.95 10.53
CA ARG A 179 10.51 17.04 9.92
C ARG A 179 11.09 17.52 8.59
N ILE A 180 12.40 17.73 8.52
CA ILE A 180 13.09 18.17 7.28
C ILE A 180 12.86 17.14 6.16
N VAL A 181 13.07 15.86 6.45
CA VAL A 181 12.92 14.79 5.46
C VAL A 181 11.45 14.60 5.04
N THR A 182 10.50 14.73 5.98
CA THR A 182 9.07 14.69 5.66
C THR A 182 8.67 15.85 4.75
N GLN A 183 9.17 17.06 5.01
CA GLN A 183 8.92 18.21 4.13
C GLN A 183 9.55 18.00 2.75
N ALA A 184 10.76 17.48 2.67
CA ALA A 184 11.40 17.16 1.40
C ALA A 184 10.62 16.14 0.56
N LEU A 185 10.04 15.12 1.21
CA LEU A 185 9.16 14.18 0.54
C LEU A 185 7.88 14.86 0.03
N ARG A 186 7.25 15.71 0.86
CA ARG A 186 6.06 16.47 0.46
C ARG A 186 6.34 17.35 -0.76
N ASP A 187 7.46 18.08 -0.76
CA ASP A 187 7.88 18.91 -1.88
C ASP A 187 8.14 18.08 -3.15
N SER A 188 8.71 16.87 -2.99
CA SER A 188 8.91 15.93 -4.11
C SER A 188 7.59 15.41 -4.67
N ILE A 189 6.61 15.15 -3.82
CA ILE A 189 5.26 14.73 -4.23
C ILE A 189 4.58 15.88 -4.98
N GLN A 190 4.59 17.09 -4.41
CA GLN A 190 4.04 18.31 -5.02
C GLN A 190 4.65 18.53 -6.41
N HIS A 191 5.97 18.52 -6.50
CA HIS A 191 6.68 18.66 -7.77
C HIS A 191 6.27 17.57 -8.78
N GLY A 192 6.12 16.33 -8.34
CA GLY A 192 5.69 15.23 -9.21
C GLY A 192 4.24 15.36 -9.69
N LEU A 193 3.35 15.95 -8.90
CA LEU A 193 1.96 16.23 -9.30
C LEU A 193 1.88 17.38 -10.29
N GLU A 194 2.68 18.45 -10.10
CA GLU A 194 2.76 19.60 -11.00
C GLU A 194 3.44 19.28 -12.33
N HIS A 195 4.39 18.31 -12.33
CA HIS A 195 5.14 17.87 -13.52
C HIS A 195 4.82 16.41 -13.84
N ARG A 196 3.51 16.10 -13.93
CA ARG A 196 3.00 14.75 -14.00
C ARG A 196 3.55 13.94 -15.18
N GLU A 197 3.68 14.53 -16.35
CA GLU A 197 4.19 13.85 -17.55
C GLU A 197 5.64 13.41 -17.35
N GLU A 198 6.50 14.31 -16.85
CA GLU A 198 7.91 13.99 -16.58
C GLU A 198 8.03 12.93 -15.47
N ALA A 199 7.22 13.06 -14.41
CA ALA A 199 7.21 12.11 -13.29
C ALA A 199 6.72 10.72 -13.72
N LEU A 200 5.74 10.65 -14.63
CA LEU A 200 5.27 9.40 -15.22
C LEU A 200 6.34 8.77 -16.13
N ALA A 201 6.97 9.57 -17.02
CA ALA A 201 8.06 9.09 -17.86
C ALA A 201 9.24 8.56 -17.05
N TYR A 202 9.55 9.19 -15.91
CA TYR A 202 10.52 8.67 -14.95
C TYR A 202 10.07 7.34 -14.34
N ALA A 203 8.81 7.23 -13.90
CA ALA A 203 8.27 6.02 -13.28
C ALA A 203 8.23 4.84 -14.27
N MET A 204 7.96 5.10 -15.56
CA MET A 204 7.93 4.09 -16.62
C MET A 204 9.26 3.38 -16.83
N GLN A 205 10.39 3.97 -16.41
CA GLN A 205 11.70 3.29 -16.46
C GLN A 205 11.75 2.07 -15.52
N PHE A 206 10.85 1.98 -14.55
CA PHE A 206 10.75 0.91 -13.57
C PHE A 206 9.49 0.05 -13.74
N ALA A 207 8.63 0.41 -14.69
CA ALA A 207 7.44 -0.36 -15.01
C ALA A 207 7.82 -1.65 -15.77
N ARG A 208 7.12 -2.75 -15.45
CA ARG A 208 7.29 -4.03 -16.12
C ARG A 208 6.19 -4.16 -17.17
N ASP A 209 6.50 -3.88 -18.43
CA ASP A 209 5.62 -4.09 -19.60
C ASP A 209 4.20 -3.49 -19.47
N LEU A 210 4.07 -2.37 -18.74
CA LEU A 210 2.81 -1.70 -18.54
C LEU A 210 2.59 -0.65 -19.63
N ASP A 211 1.40 -0.67 -20.23
CA ASP A 211 0.98 0.36 -21.18
C ASP A 211 0.98 1.76 -20.49
N PRO A 212 1.48 2.83 -21.17
CA PRO A 212 1.58 4.16 -20.57
C PRO A 212 0.26 4.74 -20.06
N ASP A 213 -0.87 4.52 -20.75
CA ASP A 213 -2.17 5.02 -20.34
C ASP A 213 -2.66 4.26 -19.10
N LEU A 214 -2.43 2.96 -19.05
CA LEU A 214 -2.75 2.11 -17.90
C LEU A 214 -1.88 2.50 -16.70
N ALA A 215 -0.58 2.76 -16.91
CA ALA A 215 0.33 3.24 -15.88
C ALA A 215 -0.12 4.61 -15.33
N ASN A 216 -0.50 5.54 -16.20
CA ASN A 216 -1.01 6.85 -15.81
C ASN A 216 -2.29 6.74 -14.98
N LYS A 217 -3.21 5.86 -15.38
CA LYS A 217 -4.43 5.58 -14.63
C LYS A 217 -4.10 5.00 -13.25
N PHE A 218 -3.24 3.98 -13.20
CA PHE A 218 -2.82 3.35 -11.95
C PHE A 218 -2.12 4.33 -11.00
N VAL A 219 -1.16 5.09 -11.50
CA VAL A 219 -0.48 6.13 -10.73
C VAL A 219 -1.48 7.15 -10.19
N GLY A 220 -2.47 7.57 -10.99
CA GLY A 220 -3.50 8.54 -10.57
C GLY A 220 -4.40 8.03 -9.44
N MET A 221 -4.62 6.72 -9.36
CA MET A 221 -5.38 6.13 -8.25
C MET A 221 -4.67 6.30 -6.90
N TYR A 222 -3.33 6.21 -6.87
CA TYR A 222 -2.56 6.10 -5.64
C TYR A 222 -1.59 7.26 -5.39
N VAL A 223 -1.38 8.16 -6.36
CA VAL A 223 -0.56 9.37 -6.23
C VAL A 223 -1.40 10.58 -6.62
N ASN A 224 -1.95 11.25 -5.63
CA ASN A 224 -2.91 12.34 -5.78
C ASN A 224 -2.87 13.27 -4.54
N GLU A 225 -3.86 14.10 -4.35
CA GLU A 225 -4.01 15.01 -3.20
C GLU A 225 -3.85 14.29 -1.83
N ARG A 226 -4.39 13.06 -1.71
CA ARG A 226 -4.23 12.25 -0.49
C ARG A 226 -2.78 11.87 -0.19
N THR A 227 -1.96 11.81 -1.24
CA THR A 227 -0.52 11.55 -1.08
C THR A 227 0.22 12.75 -0.48
N LEU A 228 -0.24 13.98 -0.75
CA LEU A 228 0.28 15.18 -0.10
C LEU A 228 -0.14 15.30 1.36
N ASN A 229 -1.40 14.94 1.65
CA ASN A 229 -1.96 14.96 2.98
C ASN A 229 -3.11 13.96 3.07
N TYR A 230 -3.09 13.11 4.06
CA TYR A 230 -4.16 12.11 4.28
C TYR A 230 -5.55 12.72 4.48
N GLY A 231 -5.65 13.98 4.91
CA GLY A 231 -6.89 14.56 5.42
C GLY A 231 -7.28 13.98 6.78
N GLU A 232 -8.27 14.56 7.43
CA GLU A 232 -8.75 14.07 8.74
C GLU A 232 -9.37 12.68 8.62
N ASP A 233 -10.19 12.46 7.59
CA ASP A 233 -10.83 11.17 7.31
C ASP A 233 -9.83 10.07 6.95
N GLY A 234 -8.74 10.37 6.22
CA GLY A 234 -7.68 9.42 5.94
C GLY A 234 -6.88 9.05 7.19
N ARG A 235 -6.59 10.02 8.07
CA ARG A 235 -5.95 9.76 9.36
C ARG A 235 -6.85 8.92 10.27
N GLU A 236 -8.15 9.22 10.30
CA GLU A 236 -9.14 8.44 11.05
C GLU A 236 -9.28 7.03 10.47
N ALA A 237 -9.28 6.88 9.16
CA ALA A 237 -9.30 5.58 8.50
C ALA A 237 -8.12 4.69 8.91
N ILE A 238 -6.91 5.25 9.02
CA ILE A 238 -5.72 4.52 9.50
C ILE A 238 -5.92 4.07 10.95
N ARG A 239 -6.36 4.96 11.84
CA ARG A 239 -6.63 4.61 13.25
C ARG A 239 -7.69 3.52 13.36
N ARG A 240 -8.81 3.68 12.60
CA ARG A 240 -9.92 2.72 12.63
C ARG A 240 -9.52 1.35 12.10
N LEU A 241 -8.76 1.29 11.00
CA LEU A 241 -8.28 0.03 10.44
C LEU A 241 -7.41 -0.74 11.43
N LEU A 242 -6.46 -0.05 12.06
CA LEU A 242 -5.53 -0.68 13.01
C LEU A 242 -6.23 -1.07 14.31
N ALA A 243 -7.18 -0.25 14.79
CA ALA A 243 -8.00 -0.57 15.95
C ALA A 243 -8.85 -1.81 15.70
N LEU A 244 -9.55 -1.91 14.57
CA LEU A 244 -10.32 -3.09 14.18
C LEU A 244 -9.44 -4.34 14.04
N GLY A 245 -8.24 -4.19 13.46
CA GLY A 245 -7.28 -5.28 13.38
C GLY A 245 -6.91 -5.84 14.76
N HIS A 246 -6.73 -4.96 15.74
CA HIS A 246 -6.47 -5.36 17.12
C HIS A 246 -7.72 -5.93 17.82
N GLU A 247 -8.87 -5.29 17.70
CA GLU A 247 -10.16 -5.76 18.24
C GLU A 247 -10.52 -7.16 17.76
N ARG A 248 -10.12 -7.52 16.53
CA ARG A 248 -10.35 -8.84 15.91
C ARG A 248 -9.21 -9.84 16.16
N GLY A 249 -8.18 -9.46 16.92
CA GLY A 249 -7.06 -10.33 17.27
C GLY A 249 -6.07 -10.61 16.11
N ILE A 250 -6.15 -9.86 15.01
CA ILE A 250 -5.22 -9.97 13.87
C ILE A 250 -3.92 -9.22 14.21
N ILE A 251 -4.04 -8.06 14.84
CA ILE A 251 -2.92 -7.27 15.36
C ILE A 251 -2.75 -7.59 16.85
N PRO A 252 -1.56 -8.01 17.31
CA PRO A 252 -1.38 -8.58 18.65
C PRO A 252 -1.47 -7.55 19.79
N HIS A 253 -1.29 -6.26 19.52
CA HIS A 253 -1.28 -5.21 20.54
C HIS A 253 -1.92 -3.91 20.03
N PRO A 254 -2.35 -3.00 20.94
CA PRO A 254 -2.86 -1.69 20.58
C PRO A 254 -1.81 -0.87 19.82
N VAL A 255 -2.27 -0.05 18.88
CA VAL A 255 -1.40 0.74 18.00
C VAL A 255 -1.52 2.22 18.32
N LYS A 256 -0.39 2.86 18.62
CA LYS A 256 -0.29 4.30 18.72
C LYS A 256 0.07 4.88 17.37
N VAL A 257 -0.92 5.49 16.71
CA VAL A 257 -0.72 6.15 15.41
C VAL A 257 -0.25 7.58 15.64
N ASP A 258 0.99 7.86 15.30
CA ASP A 258 1.57 9.21 15.33
C ASP A 258 2.19 9.58 13.98
N PHE A 259 2.04 10.85 13.61
CA PHE A 259 2.50 11.40 12.34
C PHE A 259 3.55 12.47 12.57
N VAL A 260 4.54 12.52 11.67
CA VAL A 260 5.58 13.54 11.60
C VAL A 260 5.33 14.45 10.40
N GLY A 261 5.33 15.77 10.62
CA GLY A 261 5.20 16.81 9.60
C GLY A 261 3.84 17.46 9.48
#